data_7b79ac8031573a24e1b00fd809388e47
#
_entry.id   7b79ac8031573a24e1b00fd809388e47
#
_cell.length_a   1.000
_cell.length_b   1.000
_cell.length_c   1.000
_cell.angle_alpha   90.00
_cell.angle_beta   90.00
_cell.angle_gamma   90.00
#
_symmetry.space_group_name_H-M   'P 1'
#
loop_
_entity.id
_entity.type
_entity.pdbx_description
1 polymer ?
#
loop_
_entity_poly.entity_id
_entity_poly.type
_entity_poly.pdbx_seq_one_letter_code
_entity_poly.pdbx_strand_id
1 'polypeptide(L)'
;NYFSVQSIDNLMGNNGLKRVSDKSDSYYLFETENIIPELIIRVIYEFSESEKNKYEIVKDIESVESVKRYFEYATVENEKRKKTIKWVISQKKKVIIWGTGAFTQWILQNDPEIMDAVICFIDNNIEKRGKKLCGKTIFSSEYLSHGSALEDEEPLVLICSMQNGKEIAKQIEEININQKYLILK
;
A
#
# COMPACT_ATOMS: atom_id res chain seq x y z
N ASN A 1 6.92 5.84 12.40
CA ASN A 1 7.08 5.36 13.79
C ASN A 1 6.01 4.30 14.02
N TYR A 2 6.44 3.11 14.37
CA TYR A 2 5.52 2.02 14.69
C TYR A 2 5.50 1.86 16.22
N PHE A 3 4.32 1.93 16.79
CA PHE A 3 4.10 1.76 18.23
C PHE A 3 3.20 0.54 18.45
N SER A 4 3.50 -0.26 19.46
CA SER A 4 2.54 -1.17 20.06
C SER A 4 1.78 -0.48 21.18
N VAL A 5 0.68 -1.08 21.60
CA VAL A 5 -0.04 -0.58 22.79
C VAL A 5 0.90 -0.53 24.00
N GLN A 6 1.73 -1.58 24.20
CA GLN A 6 2.66 -1.63 25.31
C GLN A 6 3.76 -0.55 25.23
N SER A 7 4.29 -0.27 24.04
CA SER A 7 5.29 0.79 23.88
C SER A 7 4.72 2.18 24.11
N ILE A 8 3.45 2.41 23.74
CA ILE A 8 2.75 3.65 24.05
C ILE A 8 2.50 3.75 25.56
N ASP A 9 2.02 2.66 26.21
CA ASP A 9 1.81 2.61 27.66
C ASP A 9 3.11 2.90 28.42
N ASN A 10 4.23 2.34 27.99
CA ASN A 10 5.55 2.61 28.58
C ASN A 10 5.93 4.08 28.46
N LEU A 11 5.72 4.67 27.28
CA LEU A 11 6.03 6.09 27.04
C LEU A 11 5.14 7.01 27.89
N MET A 12 3.85 6.75 27.90
CA MET A 12 2.86 7.58 28.58
C MET A 12 2.91 7.39 30.11
N GLY A 13 3.04 6.15 30.56
CA GLY A 13 3.13 5.82 31.99
C GLY A 13 4.33 6.46 32.68
N ASN A 14 5.48 6.46 32.00
CA ASN A 14 6.70 7.12 32.50
C ASN A 14 6.52 8.64 32.67
N ASN A 15 5.55 9.23 32.00
CA ASN A 15 5.18 10.65 32.10
C ASN A 15 3.96 10.92 33.02
N GLY A 16 3.53 9.94 33.82
CA GLY A 16 2.42 10.09 34.74
C GLY A 16 1.04 9.97 34.09
N LEU A 17 0.96 9.36 32.91
CA LEU A 17 -0.29 9.15 32.19
C LEU A 17 -0.73 7.70 32.33
N LYS A 18 -1.95 7.47 32.82
CA LYS A 18 -2.56 6.15 32.97
C LYS A 18 -3.58 5.89 31.87
N ARG A 19 -3.52 4.72 31.25
CA ARG A 19 -4.47 4.33 30.22
C ARG A 19 -5.86 4.12 30.80
N VAL A 20 -6.87 4.69 30.13
CA VAL A 20 -8.29 4.48 30.42
C VAL A 20 -8.77 3.35 29.51
N SER A 21 -8.75 2.11 30.01
CA SER A 21 -8.97 0.89 29.24
C SER A 21 -10.36 0.77 28.62
N ASP A 22 -11.37 1.33 29.24
CA ASP A 22 -12.76 1.33 28.77
C ASP A 22 -12.99 2.28 27.57
N LYS A 23 -12.06 3.20 27.33
CA LYS A 23 -12.09 4.14 26.20
C LYS A 23 -11.01 3.89 25.16
N SER A 24 -10.23 2.83 25.34
CA SER A 24 -9.15 2.46 24.45
C SER A 24 -9.58 1.32 23.53
N ASP A 25 -9.38 1.48 22.25
CA ASP A 25 -9.68 0.48 21.23
C ASP A 25 -8.51 0.28 20.27
N SER A 26 -8.50 -0.87 19.62
CA SER A 26 -7.65 -1.16 18.49
C SER A 26 -8.48 -1.84 17.41
N TYR A 27 -8.30 -1.45 16.17
CA TYR A 27 -9.02 -2.04 15.06
C TYR A 27 -8.15 -2.08 13.80
N TYR A 28 -8.48 -3.01 12.93
CA TYR A 28 -7.86 -3.13 11.63
C TYR A 28 -8.65 -2.30 10.61
N LEU A 29 -7.96 -1.46 9.84
CA LEU A 29 -8.59 -0.65 8.79
C LEU A 29 -9.14 -1.47 7.63
N PHE A 30 -8.53 -2.64 7.38
CA PHE A 30 -8.87 -3.47 6.24
C PHE A 30 -8.78 -4.95 6.63
N GLU A 31 -9.93 -5.62 6.61
CA GLU A 31 -10.00 -7.08 6.58
C GLU A 31 -9.98 -7.54 5.12
N THR A 32 -8.82 -7.84 4.60
CA THR A 32 -8.70 -8.51 3.31
C THR A 32 -7.79 -9.73 3.46
N GLU A 33 -8.18 -10.84 2.84
CA GLU A 33 -7.51 -12.14 2.98
C GLU A 33 -6.01 -12.16 2.61
N ASN A 34 -5.47 -11.08 2.07
CA ASN A 34 -4.12 -11.03 1.51
C ASN A 34 -3.34 -9.74 1.76
N ILE A 35 -3.78 -8.88 2.67
CA ILE A 35 -3.07 -7.65 3.03
C ILE A 35 -2.77 -7.73 4.51
N ILE A 36 -1.55 -7.36 4.93
CA ILE A 36 -1.26 -7.15 6.34
C ILE A 36 -2.18 -6.02 6.79
N PRO A 37 -3.13 -6.30 7.69
CA PRO A 37 -4.06 -5.28 8.13
C PRO A 37 -3.28 -4.16 8.83
N GLU A 38 -3.54 -2.91 8.44
CA GLU A 38 -3.02 -1.77 9.18
C GLU A 38 -3.77 -1.66 10.50
N LEU A 39 -3.08 -1.96 11.59
CA LEU A 39 -3.63 -1.80 12.93
C LEU A 39 -3.63 -0.31 13.29
N ILE A 40 -4.82 0.23 13.49
CA ILE A 40 -4.97 1.53 14.14
C ILE A 40 -5.13 1.31 15.64
N ILE A 41 -4.29 1.97 16.41
CA ILE A 41 -4.34 2.01 17.86
C ILE A 41 -4.87 3.37 18.28
N ARG A 42 -6.03 3.38 18.95
CA ARG A 42 -6.57 4.56 19.60
C ARG A 42 -6.54 4.32 21.11
N VAL A 43 -5.80 5.14 21.82
CA VAL A 43 -5.62 5.00 23.26
C VAL A 43 -5.91 6.33 23.94
N ILE A 44 -6.66 6.28 25.01
CA ILE A 44 -6.98 7.45 25.83
C ILE A 44 -6.25 7.30 27.17
N TYR A 45 -5.61 8.37 27.58
CA TYR A 45 -4.86 8.45 28.84
C TYR A 45 -5.39 9.56 29.71
N GLU A 46 -5.36 9.35 31.00
CA GLU A 46 -5.61 10.35 32.02
C GLU A 46 -4.32 10.67 32.76
N PHE A 47 -4.08 11.96 33.01
CA PHE A 47 -2.93 12.41 33.79
C PHE A 47 -3.18 12.18 35.28
N SER A 48 -2.19 11.66 35.99
CA SER A 48 -2.20 11.46 37.44
C SER A 48 -0.84 11.81 38.01
N GLU A 49 -0.78 12.91 38.74
CA GLU A 49 0.45 13.36 39.41
C GLU A 49 0.94 12.30 40.42
N SER A 50 0.02 11.55 41.07
CA SER A 50 0.36 10.48 42.01
C SER A 50 1.05 9.28 41.38
N GLU A 51 0.87 9.06 40.09
CA GLU A 51 1.47 7.94 39.31
C GLU A 51 2.79 8.31 38.67
N LYS A 52 3.14 9.60 38.64
CA LYS A 52 4.38 10.07 38.05
C LYS A 52 5.58 9.43 38.77
N ASN A 53 6.50 8.89 37.99
CA ASN A 53 7.69 8.15 38.45
C ASN A 53 7.42 6.82 39.20
N LYS A 54 6.20 6.30 39.19
CA LYS A 54 5.87 4.98 39.75
C LYS A 54 5.66 3.91 38.69
N TYR A 55 5.66 4.30 37.41
CA TYR A 55 5.40 3.36 36.33
C TYR A 55 6.61 2.43 36.13
N GLU A 56 6.36 1.14 36.16
CA GLU A 56 7.36 0.13 35.79
C GLU A 56 7.29 -0.15 34.29
N ILE A 57 8.41 -0.01 33.60
CA ILE A 57 8.49 -0.30 32.17
C ILE A 57 8.32 -1.79 31.93
N VAL A 58 7.29 -2.16 31.20
CA VAL A 58 7.03 -3.54 30.81
C VAL A 58 7.73 -3.86 29.50
N LYS A 59 8.47 -4.96 29.48
CA LYS A 59 9.18 -5.39 28.27
C LYS A 59 8.18 -5.86 27.21
N ASP A 60 8.23 -5.21 26.05
CA ASP A 60 7.36 -5.52 24.91
C ASP A 60 7.99 -6.60 24.01
N ILE A 61 7.87 -7.86 24.44
CA ILE A 61 8.43 -9.00 23.71
C ILE A 61 7.57 -9.34 22.48
N GLU A 62 6.26 -9.24 22.60
CA GLU A 62 5.33 -9.61 21.54
C GLU A 62 5.49 -8.73 20.29
N SER A 63 5.70 -7.44 20.48
CA SER A 63 5.94 -6.53 19.37
C SER A 63 7.25 -6.82 18.64
N VAL A 64 8.28 -7.23 19.33
CA VAL A 64 9.56 -7.62 18.71
C VAL A 64 9.34 -8.82 17.78
N GLU A 65 8.64 -9.85 18.24
CA GLU A 65 8.33 -11.02 17.43
C GLU A 65 7.37 -10.69 16.27
N SER A 66 6.43 -9.79 16.47
CA SER A 66 5.54 -9.31 15.41
C SER A 66 6.28 -8.55 14.32
N VAL A 67 7.24 -7.71 14.69
CA VAL A 67 8.09 -6.99 13.74
C VAL A 67 8.98 -7.97 12.94
N LYS A 68 9.54 -9.00 13.57
CA LYS A 68 10.31 -10.03 12.86
C LYS A 68 9.44 -10.73 11.80
N ARG A 69 8.26 -11.21 12.20
CA ARG A 69 7.29 -11.84 11.28
C ARG A 69 6.90 -10.92 10.12
N TYR A 70 6.73 -9.62 10.41
CA TYR A 70 6.47 -8.63 9.38
C TYR A 70 7.60 -8.54 8.36
N PHE A 71 8.86 -8.47 8.80
CA PHE A 71 10.01 -8.41 7.90
C PHE A 71 10.16 -9.67 7.05
N GLU A 72 9.95 -10.85 7.64
CA GLU A 72 9.96 -12.12 6.91
C GLU A 72 8.90 -12.14 5.82
N TYR A 73 7.66 -11.78 6.18
CA TYR A 73 6.55 -11.67 5.22
C TYR A 73 6.86 -10.64 4.11
N ALA A 74 7.27 -9.43 4.48
CA ALA A 74 7.58 -8.37 3.54
C ALA A 74 8.70 -8.76 2.56
N THR A 75 9.69 -9.53 3.04
CA THR A 75 10.77 -10.04 2.19
C THR A 75 10.23 -11.01 1.13
N VAL A 76 9.39 -11.95 1.54
CA VAL A 76 8.77 -12.92 0.62
C VAL A 76 7.89 -12.21 -0.42
N GLU A 77 7.08 -11.26 0.00
CA GLU A 77 6.21 -10.51 -0.93
C GLU A 77 7.03 -9.63 -1.89
N ASN A 78 8.10 -9.03 -1.43
CA ASN A 78 9.02 -8.27 -2.29
C ASN A 78 9.66 -9.14 -3.37
N GLU A 79 10.10 -10.35 -3.02
CA GLU A 79 10.67 -11.28 -4.00
C GLU A 79 9.62 -11.75 -5.04
N LYS A 80 8.38 -12.00 -4.63
CA LYS A 80 7.28 -12.32 -5.55
C LYS A 80 7.03 -11.16 -6.51
N ARG A 81 6.98 -9.93 -5.99
CA ARG A 81 6.77 -8.72 -6.78
C ARG A 81 7.87 -8.53 -7.82
N LYS A 82 9.14 -8.64 -7.43
CA LYS A 82 10.28 -8.57 -8.35
C LYS A 82 10.19 -9.60 -9.47
N LYS A 83 9.82 -10.85 -9.13
CA LYS A 83 9.61 -11.91 -10.13
C LYS A 83 8.49 -11.52 -11.11
N THR A 84 7.39 -10.97 -10.60
CA THR A 84 6.28 -10.52 -11.43
C THR A 84 6.69 -9.38 -12.37
N ILE A 85 7.41 -8.37 -11.87
CA ILE A 85 7.90 -7.26 -12.68
C ILE A 85 8.85 -7.76 -13.78
N LYS A 86 9.81 -8.61 -13.43
CA LYS A 86 10.71 -9.22 -14.42
C LYS A 86 9.97 -10.01 -15.48
N TRP A 87 8.94 -10.76 -15.07
CA TRP A 87 8.08 -11.48 -16.01
C TRP A 87 7.36 -10.49 -16.94
N VAL A 88 6.75 -9.43 -16.43
CA VAL A 88 6.07 -8.38 -17.21
C VAL A 88 7.02 -7.79 -18.27
N ILE A 89 8.23 -7.41 -17.86
CA ILE A 89 9.26 -6.87 -18.77
C ILE A 89 9.64 -7.89 -19.85
N SER A 90 9.77 -9.17 -19.47
CA SER A 90 10.13 -10.24 -20.41
C SER A 90 9.09 -10.48 -21.51
N GLN A 91 7.83 -10.11 -21.26
CA GLN A 91 6.76 -10.22 -22.26
C GLN A 91 6.92 -9.21 -23.42
N LYS A 92 7.79 -8.19 -23.27
CA LYS A 92 8.01 -7.10 -24.25
C LYS A 92 6.74 -6.35 -24.65
N LYS A 93 5.70 -6.41 -23.84
CA LYS A 93 4.43 -5.73 -24.06
C LYS A 93 4.49 -4.32 -23.51
N LYS A 94 3.67 -3.45 -24.11
CA LYS A 94 3.41 -2.13 -23.55
C LYS A 94 2.61 -2.28 -22.24
N VAL A 95 2.91 -1.42 -21.27
CA VAL A 95 2.30 -1.45 -19.94
C VAL A 95 1.64 -0.13 -19.64
N ILE A 96 0.44 -0.20 -19.11
CA ILE A 96 -0.25 0.92 -18.47
C ILE A 96 -0.25 0.65 -16.96
N ILE A 97 0.23 1.59 -16.15
CA ILE A 97 0.15 1.46 -14.70
C ILE A 97 -1.08 2.20 -14.19
N TRP A 98 -1.98 1.48 -13.51
CA TRP A 98 -3.13 2.08 -12.85
C TRP A 98 -2.87 2.26 -11.35
N GLY A 99 -2.91 3.51 -10.93
CA GLY A 99 -2.53 4.01 -9.62
C GLY A 99 -1.17 4.72 -9.65
N THR A 100 -1.13 5.95 -9.11
CA THR A 100 0.09 6.78 -9.05
C THR A 100 0.41 7.20 -7.62
N GLY A 101 0.03 6.35 -6.65
CA GLY A 101 0.27 6.54 -5.23
C GLY A 101 1.70 6.19 -4.79
N ALA A 102 1.90 6.19 -3.47
CA ALA A 102 3.20 5.89 -2.86
C ALA A 102 3.73 4.51 -3.26
N PHE A 103 2.84 3.52 -3.40
CA PHE A 103 3.24 2.17 -3.81
C PHE A 103 3.81 2.13 -5.23
N THR A 104 3.20 2.83 -6.18
CA THR A 104 3.74 2.97 -7.54
C THR A 104 5.09 3.65 -7.53
N GLN A 105 5.24 4.75 -6.80
CA GLN A 105 6.51 5.45 -6.71
C GLN A 105 7.61 4.57 -6.10
N TRP A 106 7.26 3.78 -5.08
CA TRP A 106 8.17 2.81 -4.49
C TRP A 106 8.61 1.74 -5.51
N ILE A 107 7.68 1.21 -6.34
CA ILE A 107 8.01 0.27 -7.42
C ILE A 107 8.97 0.90 -8.41
N LEU A 108 8.66 2.08 -8.91
CA LEU A 108 9.48 2.78 -9.90
C LEU A 108 10.89 3.10 -9.38
N GLN A 109 11.04 3.27 -8.07
CA GLN A 109 12.32 3.50 -7.42
C GLN A 109 13.15 2.22 -7.29
N ASN A 110 12.50 1.08 -7.01
CA ASN A 110 13.17 -0.19 -6.75
C ASN A 110 13.36 -1.06 -7.99
N ASP A 111 12.50 -0.91 -8.99
CA ASP A 111 12.50 -1.65 -10.25
C ASP A 111 12.34 -0.67 -11.45
N PRO A 112 13.26 0.29 -11.63
CA PRO A 112 13.13 1.38 -12.61
C PRO A 112 13.05 0.92 -14.06
N GLU A 113 13.56 -0.27 -14.35
CA GLU A 113 13.54 -0.87 -15.68
C GLU A 113 12.14 -1.12 -16.24
N ILE A 114 11.11 -1.16 -15.40
CA ILE A 114 9.73 -1.29 -15.86
C ILE A 114 9.31 -0.08 -16.70
N MET A 115 9.92 1.09 -16.48
CA MET A 115 9.59 2.33 -17.17
C MET A 115 9.81 2.27 -18.69
N ASP A 116 10.66 1.38 -19.16
CA ASP A 116 10.89 1.17 -20.61
C ASP A 116 9.65 0.56 -21.28
N ALA A 117 8.86 -0.21 -20.54
CA ALA A 117 7.62 -0.79 -21.02
C ALA A 117 6.40 0.13 -20.78
N VAL A 118 6.48 1.04 -19.80
CA VAL A 118 5.35 1.92 -19.43
C VAL A 118 5.10 2.98 -20.50
N ILE A 119 3.86 3.04 -20.99
CA ILE A 119 3.43 4.06 -21.96
C ILE A 119 2.72 5.24 -21.30
N CYS A 120 1.91 4.99 -20.28
CA CYS A 120 1.21 6.01 -19.52
C CYS A 120 0.80 5.47 -18.14
N PHE A 121 0.22 6.37 -17.36
CA PHE A 121 -0.41 6.05 -16.09
C PHE A 121 -1.91 6.33 -16.15
N ILE A 122 -2.68 5.63 -15.32
CA ILE A 122 -4.09 5.91 -15.04
C ILE A 122 -4.25 6.17 -13.55
N ASP A 123 -5.03 7.19 -13.20
CA ASP A 123 -5.39 7.46 -11.79
C ASP A 123 -6.81 8.02 -11.72
N ASN A 124 -7.59 7.53 -10.76
CA ASN A 124 -8.97 8.00 -10.55
C ASN A 124 -9.01 9.39 -9.88
N ASN A 125 -7.91 9.86 -9.29
CA ASN A 125 -7.84 11.18 -8.72
C ASN A 125 -7.81 12.24 -9.83
N ILE A 126 -8.89 13.03 -9.91
CA ILE A 126 -9.04 14.09 -10.92
C ILE A 126 -7.91 15.13 -10.89
N GLU A 127 -7.36 15.41 -9.72
CA GLU A 127 -6.28 16.39 -9.58
C GLU A 127 -4.95 15.95 -10.20
N LYS A 128 -4.79 14.64 -10.46
CA LYS A 128 -3.58 14.10 -11.09
C LYS A 128 -3.69 14.01 -12.60
N ARG A 129 -4.90 14.07 -13.15
CA ARG A 129 -5.16 13.93 -14.59
C ARG A 129 -4.41 15.01 -15.38
N GLY A 130 -3.80 14.61 -16.49
CA GLY A 130 -3.00 15.49 -17.35
C GLY A 130 -1.61 15.84 -16.81
N LYS A 131 -1.33 15.53 -15.54
CA LYS A 131 0.03 15.66 -14.97
C LYS A 131 0.92 14.54 -15.48
N LYS A 132 2.23 14.64 -15.19
CA LYS A 132 3.22 13.65 -15.57
C LYS A 132 3.87 13.00 -14.35
N LEU A 133 4.10 11.70 -14.43
CA LEU A 133 4.94 10.94 -13.51
C LEU A 133 6.07 10.31 -14.33
N CYS A 134 7.33 10.55 -13.96
CA CYS A 134 8.51 10.09 -14.70
C CYS A 134 8.43 10.37 -16.21
N GLY A 135 7.93 11.55 -16.60
CA GLY A 135 7.79 11.98 -17.98
C GLY A 135 6.57 11.43 -18.74
N LYS A 136 5.85 10.46 -18.20
CA LYS A 136 4.64 9.87 -18.82
C LYS A 136 3.38 10.52 -18.28
N THR A 137 2.38 10.70 -19.14
CA THR A 137 1.10 11.35 -18.78
C THR A 137 0.21 10.46 -17.92
N ILE A 138 -0.51 11.07 -16.99
CA ILE A 138 -1.53 10.42 -16.15
C ILE A 138 -2.89 10.72 -16.80
N PHE A 139 -3.59 9.65 -17.19
CA PHE A 139 -4.93 9.73 -17.78
C PHE A 139 -6.01 9.32 -16.78
N SER A 140 -7.27 9.55 -17.15
CA SER A 140 -8.43 8.95 -16.50
C SER A 140 -8.65 7.51 -16.97
N SER A 141 -9.52 6.78 -16.28
CA SER A 141 -9.93 5.42 -16.68
C SER A 141 -10.55 5.34 -18.07
N GLU A 142 -11.16 6.43 -18.54
CA GLU A 142 -11.73 6.56 -19.89
C GLU A 142 -10.71 6.31 -21.01
N TYR A 143 -9.41 6.44 -20.71
CA TYR A 143 -8.36 6.11 -21.67
C TYR A 143 -8.46 4.69 -22.21
N LEU A 144 -8.93 3.74 -21.39
CA LEU A 144 -9.13 2.34 -21.82
C LEU A 144 -10.35 2.14 -22.71
N SER A 145 -11.36 3.03 -22.64
CA SER A 145 -12.59 2.93 -23.46
C SER A 145 -12.34 3.21 -24.95
N HIS A 146 -11.35 4.06 -25.25
CA HIS A 146 -11.09 4.50 -26.62
C HIS A 146 -10.21 3.53 -27.43
N GLY A 147 -9.99 2.30 -26.92
CA GLY A 147 -9.01 1.37 -27.40
C GLY A 147 -7.67 2.08 -27.47
N SER A 148 -6.66 1.64 -26.76
CA SER A 148 -5.35 2.28 -26.84
C SER A 148 -5.03 2.46 -28.35
N ALA A 149 -4.94 3.69 -28.84
CA ALA A 149 -4.66 4.01 -30.23
C ALA A 149 -3.23 3.57 -30.65
N LEU A 150 -2.71 2.56 -29.96
CA LEU A 150 -1.43 1.94 -30.17
C LEU A 150 -1.69 0.71 -31.03
N GLU A 151 -1.26 0.87 -32.25
CA GLU A 151 -1.22 -0.14 -33.31
C GLU A 151 -0.85 -1.54 -32.76
N ASP A 152 -1.69 -2.51 -33.09
CA ASP A 152 -1.46 -3.97 -33.11
C ASP A 152 -1.37 -4.77 -31.79
N GLU A 153 -1.13 -4.23 -30.62
CA GLU A 153 -1.13 -5.04 -29.38
C GLU A 153 -1.81 -4.31 -28.20
N GLU A 154 -2.80 -4.95 -27.60
CA GLU A 154 -3.40 -4.47 -26.36
C GLU A 154 -2.35 -4.41 -25.23
N PRO A 155 -2.15 -3.25 -24.60
CA PRO A 155 -1.22 -3.11 -23.48
C PRO A 155 -1.68 -3.92 -22.27
N LEU A 156 -0.75 -4.39 -21.46
CA LEU A 156 -1.07 -4.98 -20.17
C LEU A 156 -1.32 -3.86 -19.15
N VAL A 157 -2.45 -3.93 -18.44
CA VAL A 157 -2.71 -3.02 -17.31
C VAL A 157 -2.12 -3.61 -16.04
N LEU A 158 -1.17 -2.91 -15.44
CA LEU A 158 -0.58 -3.25 -14.15
C LEU A 158 -1.23 -2.42 -13.05
N ILE A 159 -2.04 -3.04 -12.22
CA ILE A 159 -2.73 -2.38 -11.12
C ILE A 159 -1.77 -2.26 -9.94
N CYS A 160 -1.38 -1.04 -9.62
CA CYS A 160 -0.47 -0.71 -8.54
C CYS A 160 -1.21 0.03 -7.41
N SER A 161 -2.16 -0.67 -6.79
CA SER A 161 -2.91 -0.18 -5.65
C SER A 161 -3.05 -1.28 -4.60
N MET A 162 -2.48 -1.07 -3.43
CA MET A 162 -2.56 -2.05 -2.34
C MET A 162 -3.98 -2.21 -1.79
N GLN A 163 -4.74 -1.12 -1.75
CA GLN A 163 -6.07 -1.10 -1.13
C GLN A 163 -7.19 -1.37 -2.14
N ASN A 164 -7.12 -0.74 -3.31
CA ASN A 164 -8.23 -0.71 -4.28
C ASN A 164 -8.01 -1.64 -5.49
N GLY A 165 -7.07 -2.60 -5.40
CA GLY A 165 -6.70 -3.44 -6.53
C GLY A 165 -7.88 -4.23 -7.13
N LYS A 166 -8.73 -4.81 -6.28
CA LYS A 166 -9.92 -5.56 -6.72
C LYS A 166 -10.99 -4.65 -7.34
N GLU A 167 -11.17 -3.45 -6.78
CA GLU A 167 -12.12 -2.47 -7.30
C GLU A 167 -11.69 -1.94 -8.66
N ILE A 168 -10.41 -1.64 -8.81
CA ILE A 168 -9.83 -1.22 -10.10
C ILE A 168 -9.96 -2.34 -11.13
N ALA A 169 -9.72 -3.60 -10.76
CA ALA A 169 -9.91 -4.74 -11.65
C ALA A 169 -11.35 -4.81 -12.18
N LYS A 170 -12.34 -4.64 -11.29
CA LYS A 170 -13.75 -4.58 -11.67
C LYS A 170 -14.05 -3.41 -12.62
N GLN A 171 -13.50 -2.23 -12.36
CA GLN A 171 -13.63 -1.09 -13.27
C GLN A 171 -13.05 -1.38 -14.66
N ILE A 172 -11.91 -2.08 -14.73
CA ILE A 172 -11.32 -2.48 -16.03
C ILE A 172 -12.28 -3.40 -16.78
N GLU A 173 -12.85 -4.40 -16.12
CA GLU A 173 -13.79 -5.34 -16.73
C GLU A 173 -15.08 -4.65 -17.22
N GLU A 174 -15.56 -3.65 -16.49
CA GLU A 174 -16.71 -2.82 -16.89
C GLU A 174 -16.41 -1.95 -18.12
N ILE A 175 -15.18 -1.44 -18.25
CA ILE A 175 -14.76 -0.59 -19.36
C ILE A 175 -14.43 -1.43 -20.62
N ASN A 176 -13.66 -2.50 -20.44
CA ASN A 176 -13.23 -3.39 -21.50
C ASN A 176 -12.99 -4.80 -20.95
N ILE A 177 -13.96 -5.69 -21.11
CA ILE A 177 -13.93 -7.07 -20.60
C ILE A 177 -12.73 -7.90 -21.14
N ASN A 178 -12.18 -7.53 -22.27
CA ASN A 178 -11.03 -8.23 -22.87
C ASN A 178 -9.68 -7.67 -22.41
N GLN A 179 -9.67 -6.54 -21.70
CA GLN A 179 -8.44 -5.91 -21.25
C GLN A 179 -7.69 -6.81 -20.27
N LYS A 180 -6.46 -7.19 -20.64
CA LYS A 180 -5.60 -7.96 -19.76
C LYS A 180 -5.02 -7.07 -18.66
N TYR A 181 -5.15 -7.54 -17.44
CA TYR A 181 -4.59 -6.84 -16.28
C TYR A 181 -3.90 -7.79 -15.31
N LEU A 182 -3.09 -7.24 -14.44
CA LEU A 182 -2.41 -7.92 -13.35
C LEU A 182 -2.37 -7.03 -12.13
N ILE A 183 -2.78 -7.57 -10.97
CA ILE A 183 -2.72 -6.85 -9.71
C ILE A 183 -1.34 -7.10 -9.08
N LEU A 184 -0.58 -6.03 -8.91
CA LEU A 184 0.68 -6.07 -8.19
C LEU A 184 0.40 -5.81 -6.70
N LYS A 185 0.88 -6.73 -5.87
CA LYS A 185 0.72 -6.70 -4.41
C LYS A 185 2.06 -6.51 -3.72
#